data_fb542ad1bd78e3fd35e6fb11b5c18226
#
_entry.id   fb542ad1bd78e3fd35e6fb11b5c18226
#
_cell.length_a   1.000
_cell.length_b   1.000
_cell.length_c   1.000
_cell.angle_alpha   90.00
_cell.angle_beta   90.00
_cell.angle_gamma   90.00
#
_symmetry.space_group_name_H-M   'P 1'
#
loop_
_entity.id
_entity.type
_entity.pdbx_description
1 polymer ?
#
loop_
_entity_poly.entity_id
_entity_poly.type
_entity_poly.pdbx_seq_one_letter_code
_entity_poly.pdbx_strand_id
1 'polypeptide(L)'
;MALLIDEPRWWFKERLWSHLVSDRSLDELHEFAQQAGIPRRGFHGDHYDVPEEFYDVVVACGAVPTPTRELLRRLRAAGLRLSAAQRRGSS
;
A
#
# COMPACT_ATOMS: atom_id res chain seq x y z
N MET A 1 14.71 2.84 -1.93
CA MET A 1 13.87 2.94 -0.73
C MET A 1 12.74 3.90 -1.01
N ALA A 2 11.52 3.36 -1.08
CA ALA A 2 10.39 4.22 -1.42
C ALA A 2 9.07 3.64 -0.93
N LEU A 3 8.15 4.54 -0.63
CA LEU A 3 6.75 4.23 -0.45
C LEU A 3 6.11 4.41 -1.81
N LEU A 4 5.43 3.39 -2.29
CA LEU A 4 4.84 3.36 -3.63
C LEU A 4 3.33 3.28 -3.52
N ILE A 5 2.63 4.02 -4.38
CA ILE A 5 1.17 3.98 -4.41
C ILE A 5 0.71 3.92 -5.86
N ASP A 6 -0.22 3.03 -6.17
CA ASP A 6 -0.81 2.98 -7.51
C ASP A 6 -2.04 3.87 -7.57
N GLU A 7 -2.55 4.11 -8.78
CA GLU A 7 -3.72 4.98 -8.93
C GLU A 7 -4.98 4.31 -8.37
N PRO A 8 -5.96 5.10 -7.90
CA PRO A 8 -7.22 4.55 -7.39
C PRO A 8 -7.98 3.85 -8.52
N ARG A 9 -8.08 2.53 -8.46
CA ARG A 9 -8.66 1.72 -9.53
C ARG A 9 -9.65 0.67 -9.05
N TRP A 10 -9.53 0.25 -7.78
CA TRP A 10 -10.37 -0.83 -7.27
C TRP A 10 -11.63 -0.25 -6.67
N TRP A 11 -12.78 -0.65 -7.20
CA TRP A 11 -14.07 -0.18 -6.71
C TRP A 11 -14.54 -1.09 -5.57
N PHE A 12 -14.73 -0.51 -4.38
CA PHE A 12 -15.19 -1.23 -3.22
C PHE A 12 -15.80 -0.24 -2.22
N LYS A 13 -16.92 -0.59 -1.63
CA LYS A 13 -17.61 0.28 -0.67
C LYS A 13 -17.84 1.68 -1.24
N GLU A 14 -18.30 1.73 -2.48
CA GLU A 14 -18.73 2.95 -3.18
C GLU A 14 -17.59 3.96 -3.38
N ARG A 15 -16.34 3.51 -3.44
CA ARG A 15 -15.20 4.36 -3.76
C ARG A 15 -14.10 3.56 -4.42
N LEU A 16 -13.15 4.29 -4.96
CA LEU A 16 -11.96 3.68 -5.55
C LEU A 16 -10.87 3.61 -4.49
N TRP A 17 -10.02 2.61 -4.60
CA TRP A 17 -8.93 2.36 -3.65
C TRP A 17 -7.60 2.21 -4.37
N SER A 18 -6.52 2.59 -3.69
CA SER A 18 -5.15 2.40 -4.14
C SER A 18 -4.44 1.43 -3.21
N HIS A 19 -3.35 0.83 -3.71
CA HIS A 19 -2.44 0.03 -2.87
C HIS A 19 -1.24 0.89 -2.49
N LEU A 20 -0.88 0.87 -1.22
CA LEU A 20 0.31 1.55 -0.70
C LEU A 20 1.26 0.49 -0.16
N VAL A 21 2.50 0.49 -0.63
CA VAL A 21 3.51 -0.49 -0.20
C VAL A 21 4.84 0.20 0.04
N SER A 22 5.73 -0.49 0.77
CA SER A 22 7.14 -0.14 0.86
C SER A 22 7.93 -1.16 0.04
N ASP A 23 8.95 -0.71 -0.66
CA ASP A 23 9.87 -1.61 -1.34
C ASP A 23 11.08 -1.96 -0.47
N ARG A 24 10.99 -1.70 0.83
CA ARG A 24 12.07 -1.93 1.78
C ARG A 24 11.64 -2.83 2.95
N SER A 25 10.62 -2.43 3.70
CA SER A 25 10.20 -3.19 4.88
C SER A 25 8.77 -2.86 5.27
N LEU A 26 8.14 -3.78 6.01
CA LEU A 26 6.82 -3.52 6.55
C LEU A 26 6.88 -2.46 7.66
N ASP A 27 7.96 -2.41 8.41
CA ASP A 27 8.12 -1.38 9.45
C ASP A 27 8.09 0.02 8.85
N GLU A 28 8.79 0.21 7.73
CA GLU A 28 8.75 1.48 7.02
C GLU A 28 7.34 1.82 6.57
N LEU A 29 6.62 0.83 6.06
CA LEU A 29 5.25 1.01 5.60
C LEU A 29 4.33 1.44 6.75
N HIS A 30 4.41 0.75 7.89
CA HIS A 30 3.58 1.08 9.05
C HIS A 30 3.87 2.47 9.59
N GLU A 31 5.14 2.83 9.67
CA GLU A 31 5.54 4.14 10.15
C GLU A 31 5.01 5.24 9.23
N PHE A 32 5.15 5.05 7.93
CA PHE A 32 4.63 6.01 6.96
C PHE A 32 3.10 6.14 7.07
N ALA A 33 2.40 5.01 7.16
CA ALA A 33 0.94 5.01 7.24
C ALA A 33 0.47 5.77 8.48
N GLN A 34 1.15 5.58 9.61
CA GLN A 34 0.84 6.29 10.84
C GLN A 34 0.99 7.79 10.67
N GLN A 35 2.09 8.21 10.06
CA GLN A 35 2.35 9.65 9.84
C GLN A 35 1.35 10.26 8.86
N ALA A 36 0.89 9.51 7.88
CA ALA A 36 -0.06 9.97 6.89
C ALA A 36 -1.51 9.91 7.39
N GLY A 37 -1.75 9.34 8.57
CA GLY A 37 -3.08 9.24 9.14
C GLY A 37 -3.91 8.07 8.63
N ILE A 38 -3.26 7.04 8.07
CA ILE A 38 -3.95 5.85 7.58
C ILE A 38 -4.08 4.85 8.72
N PRO A 39 -5.32 4.42 9.06
CA PRO A 39 -5.51 3.52 10.19
C PRO A 39 -4.93 2.14 9.93
N ARG A 40 -4.43 1.50 10.98
CA ARG A 40 -3.82 0.17 10.90
C ARG A 40 -4.79 -0.87 10.34
N ARG A 41 -6.08 -0.70 10.53
CA ARG A 41 -7.08 -1.62 9.98
C ARG A 41 -7.08 -1.66 8.45
N GLY A 42 -6.44 -0.70 7.80
CA GLY A 42 -6.29 -0.71 6.35
C GLY A 42 -5.18 -1.60 5.85
N PHE A 43 -4.42 -2.21 6.75
CA PHE A 43 -3.30 -3.08 6.38
C PHE A 43 -3.79 -4.50 6.07
N HIS A 44 -3.35 -5.04 4.93
CA HIS A 44 -3.74 -6.37 4.46
C HIS A 44 -2.51 -7.19 4.06
N GLY A 45 -1.72 -7.57 5.04
CA GLY A 45 -0.61 -8.51 4.87
C GLY A 45 0.67 -7.92 4.30
N ASP A 46 0.61 -7.25 3.17
CA ASP A 46 1.78 -6.66 2.52
C ASP A 46 1.56 -5.25 1.99
N HIS A 47 0.37 -4.68 2.20
CA HIS A 47 0.01 -3.37 1.69
C HIS A 47 -1.09 -2.74 2.54
N TYR A 48 -1.25 -1.42 2.38
CA TYR A 48 -2.43 -0.72 2.90
C TYR A 48 -3.37 -0.40 1.74
N ASP A 49 -4.67 -0.50 1.99
CA ASP A 49 -5.68 0.01 1.06
C ASP A 49 -5.94 1.46 1.42
N VAL A 50 -5.82 2.36 0.44
CA VAL A 50 -5.97 3.79 0.63
C VAL A 50 -7.18 4.25 -0.19
N PRO A 51 -8.21 4.81 0.47
CA PRO A 51 -9.36 5.31 -0.27
C PRO A 51 -8.98 6.54 -1.10
N GLU A 52 -9.69 6.74 -2.20
CA GLU A 52 -9.33 7.78 -3.17
C GLU A 52 -9.26 9.17 -2.56
N GLU A 53 -10.06 9.46 -1.55
CA GLU A 53 -10.07 10.77 -0.91
C GLU A 53 -8.76 11.06 -0.16
N PHE A 54 -7.97 10.04 0.15
CA PHE A 54 -6.69 10.21 0.82
C PHE A 54 -5.50 10.13 -0.13
N TYR A 55 -5.74 9.87 -1.42
CA TYR A 55 -4.66 9.67 -2.37
C TYR A 55 -3.69 10.87 -2.39
N ASP A 56 -4.23 12.07 -2.55
CA ASP A 56 -3.39 13.28 -2.64
C ASP A 56 -2.62 13.53 -1.35
N VAL A 57 -3.24 13.25 -0.20
CA VAL A 57 -2.57 13.40 1.10
C VAL A 57 -1.37 12.45 1.19
N VAL A 58 -1.56 11.22 0.79
CA VAL A 58 -0.51 10.20 0.86
C VAL A 58 0.64 10.54 -0.09
N VAL A 59 0.33 11.02 -1.29
CA VAL A 59 1.36 11.46 -2.23
C VAL A 59 2.11 12.68 -1.66
N ALA A 60 1.38 13.61 -1.06
CA ALA A 60 2.01 14.79 -0.46
C ALA A 60 2.94 14.42 0.70
N CYS A 61 2.66 13.30 1.39
CA CYS A 61 3.50 12.81 2.47
C CYS A 61 4.75 12.08 1.97
N GLY A 62 4.86 11.83 0.67
CA GLY A 62 6.07 11.25 0.09
C GLY A 62 5.90 9.95 -0.67
N ALA A 63 4.69 9.40 -0.76
CA ALA A 63 4.48 8.20 -1.56
C ALA A 63 4.62 8.54 -3.05
N VAL A 64 5.24 7.65 -3.81
CA VAL A 64 5.54 7.87 -5.21
C VAL A 64 4.49 7.17 -6.07
N PRO A 65 3.72 7.91 -6.88
CA PRO A 65 2.77 7.28 -7.80
C PRO A 65 3.48 6.32 -8.74
N THR A 66 3.01 5.08 -8.79
CA THR A 66 3.69 3.98 -9.47
C THR A 66 2.63 3.09 -10.13
N PRO A 67 2.81 2.69 -11.40
CA PRO A 67 1.87 1.74 -12.01
C PRO A 67 1.81 0.44 -11.20
N THR A 68 0.64 -0.16 -11.13
CA THR A 68 0.43 -1.37 -10.32
C THR A 68 1.42 -2.47 -10.65
N ARG A 69 1.72 -2.69 -11.94
CA ARG A 69 2.66 -3.71 -12.36
C ARG A 69 4.05 -3.48 -11.75
N GLU A 70 4.53 -2.25 -11.82
CA GLU A 70 5.84 -1.90 -11.29
C GLU A 70 5.85 -1.99 -9.76
N LEU A 71 4.78 -1.56 -9.12
CA LEU A 71 4.63 -1.64 -7.67
C LEU A 71 4.75 -3.10 -7.20
N LEU A 72 4.04 -4.02 -7.86
CA LEU A 72 4.10 -5.43 -7.51
C LEU A 72 5.48 -6.02 -7.79
N ARG A 73 6.12 -5.62 -8.89
CA ARG A 73 7.46 -6.09 -9.20
C ARG A 73 8.44 -5.70 -8.09
N ARG A 74 8.36 -4.47 -7.63
CA ARG A 74 9.26 -3.98 -6.58
C ARG A 74 8.97 -4.60 -5.23
N LEU A 75 7.69 -4.86 -4.94
CA LEU A 75 7.30 -5.55 -3.72
C LEU A 75 7.86 -6.98 -3.70
N ARG A 76 7.79 -7.67 -4.83
CA ARG A 76 8.35 -9.01 -4.95
C ARG A 76 9.87 -9.00 -4.82
N ALA A 77 10.53 -8.04 -5.46
CA ALA A 77 11.99 -7.91 -5.38
C ALA A 77 12.46 -7.66 -3.95
N ALA A 78 11.65 -6.98 -3.15
CA ALA A 78 11.97 -6.74 -1.74
C ALA A 78 11.67 -7.94 -0.85
N GLY A 79 11.05 -8.98 -1.40
CA GLY A 79 10.70 -10.18 -0.63
C GLY A 79 9.49 -10.01 0.26
N LEU A 80 8.67 -8.98 0.03
CA LEU A 80 7.54 -8.66 0.89
C LEU A 80 6.20 -9.13 0.36
N ARG A 81 6.13 -9.50 -0.92
CA ARG A 81 4.86 -9.92 -1.52
C ARG A 81 4.43 -11.28 -0.96
N LEU A 82 3.24 -11.32 -0.38
CA LEU A 82 2.70 -12.55 0.19
C LEU A 82 1.84 -13.28 -0.85
N SER A 83 1.84 -14.62 -0.78
CA SER A 83 0.90 -15.42 -1.54
C SER A 83 -0.49 -15.28 -0.94
N ALA A 84 -1.52 -15.73 -1.68
CA ALA A 84 -2.89 -15.72 -1.15
C ALA A 84 -3.00 -16.53 0.15
N ALA A 85 -2.30 -17.67 0.21
CA ALA A 85 -2.32 -18.50 1.41
C ALA A 85 -1.68 -17.80 2.61
N GLN A 86 -0.56 -17.12 2.38
CA GLN A 86 0.13 -16.37 3.44
C GLN A 86 -0.72 -15.22 3.95
N ARG A 87 -1.41 -14.51 3.07
CA ARG A 87 -2.30 -13.42 3.48
C ARG A 87 -3.45 -13.92 4.33
N ARG A 88 -4.03 -15.07 3.96
CA ARG A 88 -5.12 -15.66 4.76
C ARG A 88 -4.64 -16.06 6.15
N GLY A 89 -3.41 -16.54 6.25
CA GLY A 89 -2.84 -16.95 7.52
C GLY A 89 -2.43 -15.80 8.42
N SER A 90 -2.32 -14.58 7.91
CA SER A 90 -1.85 -13.43 8.70
C SER A 90 -2.97 -12.55 9.22
N SER A 91 -4.20 -12.91 8.97
CA SER A 91 -5.36 -12.12 9.42
C SER A 91 -5.60 -12.24 10.92
#